data_0af739d0f9a79b53c30b42b44014c2c1
#
_entry.id   0af739d0f9a79b53c30b42b44014c2c1
#
_cell.length_a   1.000
_cell.length_b   1.000
_cell.length_c   1.000
_cell.angle_alpha   90.00
_cell.angle_beta   90.00
_cell.angle_gamma   90.00
#
_symmetry.space_group_name_H-M   'P 1'
#
loop_
_entity.id
_entity.type
_entity.pdbx_description
1 polymer ?
#
loop_
_entity_poly.entity_id
_entity_poly.type
_entity_poly.pdbx_seq_one_letter_code
_entity_poly.pdbx_strand_id
1 'polypeptide(L)'
;MDSRKTIQNVIDYIDKNIKSEISNDDLCNIAGYSYVHLVRLFKLYLGVTPNEYILRRRLLYAVYEMNGDMLKTNIAFEFGFDTYAGFYKAFKREFGCSPSKFTKSYTGSKPYKLNILQEEHIMVSKTKIQKILPNWNLQNSVVKPIINDNTGKQSENSYYIGNDYVIKYSTNLAVIQRSILFSEVVKLNSNDNYLQCDELYFIVTKRIYGNQLKCVDILKDTSIAITIGENIAKLHNKLKFYGIDDFEQANIYDECIKNLNDIKEIANLSNEFCEKYKNGFGDLIGKLPTQLIHRDITPSNMIFDGKEFRGFVDFDLTEVNVQIFDICYCSTAILSECFNNQIDFMIWKEILNNIIVGYNSINRLNEEEIAAIPYVIYSIEIICITYFCKYDKYEVLAKTNINMLKWLIKNM
;
A
#
# COMPACT_ATOMS: atom_id res chain seq x y z
N MET A 1 29.54 -17.27 0.94
CA MET A 1 28.11 -17.64 0.86
C MET A 1 27.31 -16.35 0.95
N ASP A 2 26.39 -16.11 0.08
CA ASP A 2 25.56 -14.90 0.13
C ASP A 2 24.63 -14.97 1.34
N SER A 3 24.90 -14.15 2.36
CA SER A 3 24.14 -14.15 3.62
C SER A 3 22.67 -13.78 3.42
N ARG A 4 22.36 -12.93 2.42
CA ARG A 4 20.97 -12.54 2.10
C ARG A 4 20.19 -13.75 1.56
N LYS A 5 20.81 -14.53 0.66
CA LYS A 5 20.23 -15.79 0.15
C LYS A 5 20.03 -16.82 1.25
N THR A 6 20.98 -16.91 2.18
CA THR A 6 20.87 -17.80 3.34
C THR A 6 19.67 -17.42 4.22
N ILE A 7 19.48 -16.13 4.50
CA ILE A 7 18.32 -15.66 5.27
C ILE A 7 17.02 -15.90 4.52
N GLN A 8 17.00 -15.77 3.18
CA GLN A 8 15.82 -16.14 2.39
C GLN A 8 15.45 -17.62 2.55
N ASN A 9 16.44 -18.52 2.54
CA ASN A 9 16.17 -19.94 2.76
C ASN A 9 15.56 -20.20 4.15
N VAL A 10 16.00 -19.48 5.18
CA VAL A 10 15.42 -19.58 6.54
C VAL A 10 13.99 -19.04 6.57
N ILE A 11 13.71 -17.92 5.89
CA ILE A 11 12.36 -17.37 5.73
C ILE A 11 11.43 -18.39 5.06
N ASP A 12 11.87 -18.97 3.95
CA ASP A 12 11.10 -19.98 3.21
C ASP A 12 10.80 -21.21 4.07
N TYR A 13 11.77 -21.66 4.87
CA TYR A 13 11.56 -22.75 5.80
C TYR A 13 10.54 -22.41 6.89
N ILE A 14 10.62 -21.22 7.48
CA ILE A 14 9.68 -20.74 8.48
C ILE A 14 8.26 -20.74 7.91
N ASP A 15 8.06 -20.11 6.73
CA ASP A 15 6.75 -20.00 6.13
C ASP A 15 6.15 -21.35 5.72
N LYS A 16 6.99 -22.28 5.27
CA LYS A 16 6.58 -23.66 4.94
C LYS A 16 6.16 -24.47 6.19
N ASN A 17 6.80 -24.20 7.32
CA ASN A 17 6.59 -24.96 8.57
C ASN A 17 5.86 -24.14 9.64
N ILE A 18 5.11 -23.12 9.27
CA ILE A 18 4.58 -22.10 10.19
C ILE A 18 3.61 -22.68 11.25
N LYS A 19 2.92 -23.80 10.95
CA LYS A 19 2.03 -24.52 11.86
C LYS A 19 2.78 -25.55 12.73
N SER A 20 4.03 -25.86 12.41
CA SER A 20 4.84 -26.85 13.12
C SER A 20 5.68 -26.20 14.22
N GLU A 21 6.25 -27.02 15.10
CA GLU A 21 7.32 -26.56 15.99
C GLU A 21 8.56 -26.21 15.15
N ILE A 22 9.14 -25.05 15.40
CA ILE A 22 10.36 -24.56 14.75
C ILE A 22 11.37 -24.25 15.84
N SER A 23 12.41 -25.11 15.95
CA SER A 23 13.47 -24.93 16.93
C SER A 23 14.56 -23.98 16.43
N ASN A 24 15.33 -23.40 17.35
CA ASN A 24 16.50 -22.62 17.00
C ASN A 24 17.56 -23.47 16.27
N ASP A 25 17.66 -24.76 16.61
CA ASP A 25 18.61 -25.69 15.99
C ASP A 25 18.23 -25.94 14.52
N ASP A 26 16.93 -26.07 14.19
CA ASP A 26 16.48 -26.19 12.79
C ASP A 26 16.92 -24.96 11.97
N LEU A 27 16.72 -23.77 12.52
CA LEU A 27 17.11 -22.52 11.85
C LEU A 27 18.63 -22.43 11.66
N CYS A 28 19.40 -22.84 12.67
CA CYS A 28 20.86 -22.86 12.62
C CYS A 28 21.38 -23.85 11.57
N ASN A 29 20.77 -25.04 11.49
CA ASN A 29 21.13 -26.07 10.52
C ASN A 29 20.89 -25.62 9.09
N ILE A 30 19.76 -24.94 8.83
CA ILE A 30 19.45 -24.39 7.49
C ILE A 30 20.37 -23.24 7.14
N ALA A 31 20.65 -22.36 8.09
CA ALA A 31 21.50 -21.20 7.86
C ALA A 31 22.98 -21.56 7.76
N GLY A 32 23.42 -22.66 8.37
CA GLY A 32 24.83 -22.97 8.55
C GLY A 32 25.56 -21.99 9.50
N TYR A 33 24.82 -21.32 10.38
CA TYR A 33 25.32 -20.31 11.32
C TYR A 33 24.91 -20.61 12.76
N SER A 34 25.68 -20.09 13.73
CA SER A 34 25.23 -20.05 15.12
C SER A 34 23.99 -19.15 15.26
N TYR A 35 23.15 -19.45 16.28
CA TYR A 35 21.92 -18.66 16.52
C TYR A 35 22.20 -17.17 16.74
N VAL A 36 23.30 -16.83 17.42
CA VAL A 36 23.69 -15.42 17.64
C VAL A 36 23.96 -14.71 16.31
N HIS A 37 24.64 -15.37 15.38
CA HIS A 37 24.93 -14.82 14.07
C HIS A 37 23.65 -14.71 13.23
N LEU A 38 22.78 -15.73 13.28
CA LEU A 38 21.48 -15.72 12.63
C LEU A 38 20.61 -14.53 13.10
N VAL A 39 20.55 -14.28 14.42
CA VAL A 39 19.83 -13.12 14.99
C VAL A 39 20.39 -11.79 14.46
N ARG A 40 21.72 -11.68 14.32
CA ARG A 40 22.35 -10.46 13.75
C ARG A 40 21.95 -10.26 12.29
N LEU A 41 21.95 -11.30 11.47
CA LEU A 41 21.55 -11.24 10.07
C LEU A 41 20.05 -10.97 9.90
N PHE A 42 19.20 -11.57 10.73
CA PHE A 42 17.76 -11.26 10.73
C PHE A 42 17.50 -9.77 11.05
N LYS A 43 18.21 -9.24 12.05
CA LYS A 43 18.10 -7.81 12.37
C LYS A 43 18.60 -6.92 11.24
N LEU A 44 19.68 -7.34 10.55
CA LEU A 44 20.23 -6.60 9.41
C LEU A 44 19.26 -6.53 8.25
N TYR A 45 18.68 -7.67 7.85
CA TYR A 45 17.85 -7.76 6.64
C TYR A 45 16.35 -7.55 6.87
N LEU A 46 15.87 -7.78 8.08
CA LEU A 46 14.44 -7.74 8.43
C LEU A 46 14.11 -6.79 9.58
N GLY A 47 15.10 -6.25 10.30
CA GLY A 47 14.89 -5.37 11.46
C GLY A 47 14.40 -6.07 12.73
N VAL A 48 14.12 -7.38 12.69
CA VAL A 48 13.56 -8.18 13.81
C VAL A 48 14.37 -9.46 14.04
N THR A 49 14.15 -10.12 15.16
CA THR A 49 14.74 -11.45 15.45
C THR A 49 13.97 -12.56 14.75
N PRO A 50 14.55 -13.78 14.56
CA PRO A 50 13.82 -14.93 14.02
C PRO A 50 12.53 -15.24 14.78
N ASN A 51 12.57 -15.21 16.12
CA ASN A 51 11.39 -15.51 16.95
C ASN A 51 10.29 -14.44 16.82
N GLU A 52 10.66 -13.15 16.70
CA GLU A 52 9.70 -12.08 16.42
C GLU A 52 9.07 -12.25 15.03
N TYR A 53 9.87 -12.65 14.04
CA TYR A 53 9.39 -12.96 12.69
C TYR A 53 8.40 -14.11 12.70
N ILE A 54 8.76 -15.27 13.29
CA ILE A 54 7.89 -16.45 13.41
C ILE A 54 6.57 -16.09 14.09
N LEU A 55 6.62 -15.39 15.23
CA LEU A 55 5.43 -14.98 15.96
C LEU A 55 4.50 -14.11 15.09
N ARG A 56 5.06 -13.12 14.40
CA ARG A 56 4.29 -12.24 13.52
C ARG A 56 3.65 -13.02 12.36
N ARG A 57 4.41 -13.91 11.72
CA ARG A 57 3.89 -14.75 10.63
C ARG A 57 2.77 -15.66 11.10
N ARG A 58 2.91 -16.34 12.25
CA ARG A 58 1.86 -17.14 12.86
C ARG A 58 0.59 -16.38 13.10
N LEU A 59 0.68 -15.14 13.62
CA LEU A 59 -0.47 -14.28 13.85
C LEU A 59 -1.14 -13.84 12.54
N LEU A 60 -0.38 -13.51 11.51
CA LEU A 60 -0.92 -13.14 10.19
C LEU A 60 -1.67 -14.31 9.53
N TYR A 61 -1.09 -15.52 9.57
CA TYR A 61 -1.77 -16.71 9.06
C TYR A 61 -3.00 -17.08 9.89
N ALA A 62 -2.95 -16.93 11.22
CA ALA A 62 -4.10 -17.13 12.07
C ALA A 62 -5.25 -16.18 11.75
N VAL A 63 -4.95 -14.90 11.44
CA VAL A 63 -5.94 -13.92 10.96
C VAL A 63 -6.62 -14.39 9.68
N TYR A 64 -5.87 -14.92 8.73
CA TYR A 64 -6.43 -15.45 7.48
C TYR A 64 -7.34 -16.66 7.72
N GLU A 65 -6.92 -17.61 8.55
CA GLU A 65 -7.70 -18.82 8.89
C GLU A 65 -8.99 -18.48 9.66
N MET A 66 -9.00 -17.35 10.40
CA MET A 66 -10.20 -16.90 11.12
C MET A 66 -11.34 -16.42 10.20
N ASN A 67 -11.13 -16.32 8.90
CA ASN A 67 -12.21 -16.07 7.93
C ASN A 67 -13.11 -17.30 7.72
N GLY A 68 -12.64 -18.50 8.08
CA GLY A 68 -13.39 -19.75 8.02
C GLY A 68 -14.17 -20.04 9.32
N ASP A 69 -14.80 -21.20 9.37
CA ASP A 69 -15.68 -21.62 10.46
C ASP A 69 -14.94 -22.25 11.66
N MET A 70 -13.61 -22.34 11.60
CA MET A 70 -12.81 -22.96 12.65
C MET A 70 -12.83 -22.11 13.94
N LEU A 71 -12.96 -22.78 15.08
CA LEU A 71 -12.90 -22.13 16.38
C LEU A 71 -11.54 -21.45 16.59
N LYS A 72 -11.55 -20.20 17.07
CA LYS A 72 -10.34 -19.39 17.31
C LYS A 72 -9.36 -20.07 18.30
N THR A 73 -9.87 -20.91 19.20
CA THR A 73 -9.05 -21.74 20.10
C THR A 73 -8.25 -22.77 19.31
N ASN A 74 -8.89 -23.45 18.35
CA ASN A 74 -8.22 -24.46 17.52
C ASN A 74 -7.17 -23.81 16.62
N ILE A 75 -7.50 -22.67 16.01
CA ILE A 75 -6.55 -21.87 15.23
C ILE A 75 -5.32 -21.50 16.08
N ALA A 76 -5.51 -21.04 17.33
CA ALA A 76 -4.40 -20.73 18.22
C ALA A 76 -3.46 -21.93 18.41
N PHE A 77 -4.00 -23.12 18.69
CA PHE A 77 -3.20 -24.33 18.86
C PHE A 77 -2.51 -24.78 17.58
N GLU A 78 -3.20 -24.71 16.42
CA GLU A 78 -2.59 -25.02 15.12
C GLU A 78 -1.37 -24.14 14.78
N PHE A 79 -1.38 -22.88 15.24
CA PHE A 79 -0.25 -21.97 15.04
C PHE A 79 0.76 -21.97 16.19
N GLY A 80 0.79 -23.06 16.99
CA GLY A 80 1.83 -23.33 17.98
C GLY A 80 1.76 -22.45 19.24
N PHE A 81 0.57 -22.03 19.64
CA PHE A 81 0.36 -21.39 20.95
C PHE A 81 -0.09 -22.44 21.95
N ASP A 82 0.61 -22.54 23.09
CA ASP A 82 0.29 -23.51 24.14
C ASP A 82 -1.08 -23.24 24.81
N THR A 83 -1.51 -21.98 24.81
CA THR A 83 -2.78 -21.56 25.40
C THR A 83 -3.47 -20.49 24.57
N TYR A 84 -4.82 -20.50 24.57
CA TYR A 84 -5.57 -19.43 23.95
C TYR A 84 -5.30 -18.06 24.62
N ALA A 85 -5.02 -18.02 25.91
CA ALA A 85 -4.68 -16.78 26.62
C ALA A 85 -3.34 -16.20 26.11
N GLY A 86 -2.36 -17.03 25.81
CA GLY A 86 -1.08 -16.64 25.19
C GLY A 86 -1.30 -16.05 23.80
N PHE A 87 -2.08 -16.75 22.97
CA PHE A 87 -2.49 -16.27 21.66
C PHE A 87 -3.21 -14.93 21.74
N TYR A 88 -4.22 -14.82 22.62
CA TYR A 88 -5.00 -13.58 22.79
C TYR A 88 -4.11 -12.38 23.15
N LYS A 89 -3.18 -12.56 24.09
CA LYS A 89 -2.22 -11.51 24.49
C LYS A 89 -1.31 -11.11 23.33
N ALA A 90 -0.75 -12.07 22.61
CA ALA A 90 0.11 -11.82 21.44
C ALA A 90 -0.67 -11.11 20.33
N PHE A 91 -1.88 -11.59 20.02
CA PHE A 91 -2.77 -11.00 19.04
C PHE A 91 -3.13 -9.55 19.38
N LYS A 92 -3.57 -9.30 20.63
CA LYS A 92 -3.92 -7.94 21.06
C LYS A 92 -2.73 -7.00 21.02
N ARG A 93 -1.53 -7.50 21.33
CA ARG A 93 -0.29 -6.72 21.21
C ARG A 93 0.03 -6.39 19.76
N GLU A 94 -0.16 -7.32 18.82
CA GLU A 94 0.14 -7.13 17.39
C GLU A 94 -0.91 -6.24 16.70
N PHE A 95 -2.20 -6.56 16.84
CA PHE A 95 -3.28 -5.91 16.12
C PHE A 95 -4.00 -4.80 16.89
N GLY A 96 -3.66 -4.56 18.17
CA GLY A 96 -4.29 -3.52 19.00
C GLY A 96 -5.71 -3.83 19.48
N CYS A 97 -6.30 -4.95 19.06
CA CYS A 97 -7.66 -5.37 19.43
C CYS A 97 -7.73 -6.88 19.66
N SER A 98 -8.86 -7.37 20.18
CA SER A 98 -9.09 -8.80 20.37
C SER A 98 -9.35 -9.52 19.03
N PRO A 99 -9.08 -10.85 18.93
CA PRO A 99 -9.39 -11.64 17.73
C PRO A 99 -10.87 -11.50 17.30
N SER A 100 -11.79 -11.51 18.25
CA SER A 100 -13.23 -11.38 17.97
C SER A 100 -13.64 -9.99 17.51
N LYS A 101 -12.95 -8.93 17.97
CA LYS A 101 -13.17 -7.57 17.46
C LYS A 101 -12.60 -7.44 16.04
N PHE A 102 -11.41 -8.01 15.81
CA PHE A 102 -10.77 -7.99 14.48
C PHE A 102 -11.68 -8.61 13.41
N THR A 103 -12.13 -9.83 13.62
CA THR A 103 -12.98 -10.57 12.66
C THR A 103 -14.37 -9.96 12.42
N LYS A 104 -14.84 -9.07 13.31
CA LYS A 104 -16.06 -8.30 13.08
C LYS A 104 -15.84 -7.07 12.19
N SER A 105 -14.63 -6.54 12.18
CA SER A 105 -14.31 -5.29 11.48
C SER A 105 -13.55 -5.51 10.18
N TYR A 106 -12.79 -6.60 10.07
CA TYR A 106 -11.87 -6.86 8.96
C TYR A 106 -11.96 -8.31 8.49
N THR A 107 -11.75 -8.51 7.20
CA THR A 107 -11.48 -9.82 6.61
C THR A 107 -9.98 -10.00 6.50
N GLY A 108 -9.44 -11.09 7.07
CA GLY A 108 -8.02 -11.40 7.00
C GLY A 108 -7.58 -11.73 5.57
N SER A 109 -6.54 -11.09 5.07
CA SER A 109 -5.94 -11.45 3.80
C SER A 109 -4.88 -12.53 3.98
N LYS A 110 -4.72 -13.40 2.97
CA LYS A 110 -3.65 -14.40 2.97
C LYS A 110 -2.29 -13.69 3.05
N PRO A 111 -1.42 -14.06 4.00
CA PRO A 111 -0.08 -13.48 4.06
C PRO A 111 0.68 -13.78 2.78
N TYR A 112 1.28 -12.76 2.19
CA TYR A 112 2.13 -12.94 1.02
C TYR A 112 3.45 -13.63 1.38
N LYS A 113 4.07 -14.27 0.39
CA LYS A 113 5.41 -14.85 0.53
C LYS A 113 6.45 -13.73 0.51
N LEU A 114 7.23 -13.59 1.59
CA LEU A 114 8.27 -12.59 1.67
C LEU A 114 9.51 -13.03 0.88
N ASN A 115 10.02 -12.16 0.00
CA ASN A 115 11.23 -12.41 -0.77
C ASN A 115 12.20 -11.22 -0.66
N ILE A 116 13.15 -11.32 0.30
CA ILE A 116 14.14 -10.25 0.54
C ILE A 116 15.20 -10.12 -0.55
N LEU A 117 15.22 -11.06 -1.52
CA LEU A 117 16.11 -10.96 -2.68
C LEU A 117 15.56 -10.00 -3.74
N GLN A 118 14.22 -9.84 -3.77
CA GLN A 118 13.55 -8.95 -4.72
C GLN A 118 13.44 -7.52 -4.21
N GLU A 119 13.28 -7.32 -2.90
CA GLU A 119 13.13 -6.00 -2.31
C GLU A 119 13.64 -5.95 -0.86
N GLU A 120 13.89 -4.74 -0.37
CA GLU A 120 14.13 -4.53 1.05
C GLU A 120 12.83 -4.64 1.84
N HIS A 121 12.88 -5.32 2.99
CA HIS A 121 11.73 -5.46 3.86
C HIS A 121 12.15 -5.32 5.32
N ILE A 122 12.25 -4.09 5.79
CA ILE A 122 12.65 -3.81 7.18
C ILE A 122 11.41 -3.57 8.04
N MET A 123 11.18 -4.48 8.98
CA MET A 123 10.15 -4.36 10.00
C MET A 123 10.70 -3.63 11.22
N VAL A 124 9.92 -2.69 11.75
CA VAL A 124 10.25 -2.02 13.01
C VAL A 124 9.34 -2.54 14.10
N SER A 125 9.94 -3.08 15.18
CA SER A 125 9.16 -3.55 16.32
C SER A 125 8.54 -2.37 17.07
N LYS A 126 7.35 -2.58 17.66
CA LYS A 126 6.73 -1.59 18.54
C LYS A 126 7.61 -1.18 19.71
N THR A 127 8.45 -2.10 20.19
CA THR A 127 9.44 -1.83 21.23
C THR A 127 10.49 -0.81 20.76
N LYS A 128 10.96 -0.92 19.49
CA LYS A 128 11.88 0.07 18.92
C LYS A 128 11.19 1.42 18.79
N ILE A 129 9.95 1.45 18.28
CA ILE A 129 9.17 2.69 18.20
C ILE A 129 9.02 3.32 19.58
N GLN A 130 8.58 2.53 20.59
CA GLN A 130 8.39 3.05 21.96
C GLN A 130 9.68 3.67 22.54
N LYS A 131 10.86 3.14 22.21
CA LYS A 131 12.15 3.66 22.67
C LYS A 131 12.51 5.00 22.06
N ILE A 132 12.06 5.32 20.86
CA ILE A 132 12.37 6.58 20.17
C ILE A 132 11.35 7.69 20.43
N LEU A 133 10.13 7.36 20.89
CA LEU A 133 9.08 8.34 21.17
C LEU A 133 9.46 9.48 22.15
N PRO A 134 10.39 9.31 23.12
CA PRO A 134 10.86 10.42 23.95
C PRO A 134 11.41 11.60 23.16
N ASN A 135 11.94 11.39 21.94
CA ASN A 135 12.43 12.47 21.09
C ASN A 135 11.35 13.48 20.67
N TRP A 136 10.06 13.10 20.77
CA TRP A 136 8.90 13.96 20.51
C TRP A 136 8.05 14.24 21.77
N ASN A 137 8.56 13.94 22.97
CA ASN A 137 7.79 14.00 24.23
C ASN A 137 6.55 13.07 24.25
N LEU A 138 6.57 11.96 23.50
CA LEU A 138 5.45 11.01 23.34
C LEU A 138 5.69 9.67 24.06
N GLN A 139 6.59 9.59 25.02
CA GLN A 139 7.01 8.35 25.71
C GLN A 139 5.85 7.59 26.37
N ASN A 140 4.79 8.28 26.80
CA ASN A 140 3.65 7.67 27.44
C ASN A 140 2.53 7.25 26.46
N SER A 141 2.73 7.48 25.16
CA SER A 141 1.74 7.19 24.13
C SER A 141 1.75 5.72 23.76
N VAL A 142 0.57 5.15 23.51
CA VAL A 142 0.43 3.75 23.09
C VAL A 142 0.68 3.64 21.58
N VAL A 143 1.53 2.71 21.16
CA VAL A 143 1.78 2.38 19.75
C VAL A 143 0.71 1.38 19.28
N LYS A 144 -0.09 1.78 18.29
CA LYS A 144 -1.15 0.95 17.67
C LYS A 144 -0.88 0.75 16.18
N PRO A 145 -1.16 -0.45 15.61
CA PRO A 145 -1.06 -0.65 14.17
C PRO A 145 -2.11 0.18 13.43
N ILE A 146 -1.78 0.57 12.22
CA ILE A 146 -2.75 1.07 11.24
C ILE A 146 -3.20 -0.13 10.42
N ILE A 147 -4.50 -0.38 10.37
CA ILE A 147 -5.10 -1.48 9.62
C ILE A 147 -5.94 -0.87 8.51
N ASN A 148 -5.72 -1.34 7.29
CA ASN A 148 -6.47 -0.91 6.12
C ASN A 148 -7.91 -1.44 6.22
N ASP A 149 -8.90 -0.54 6.16
CA ASP A 149 -10.32 -0.85 6.35
C ASP A 149 -10.92 -1.69 5.21
N ASN A 150 -10.31 -1.67 4.01
CA ASN A 150 -10.77 -2.44 2.86
C ASN A 150 -10.16 -3.85 2.83
N THR A 151 -8.87 -3.97 3.15
CA THR A 151 -8.10 -5.21 2.98
C THR A 151 -7.80 -5.95 4.26
N GLY A 152 -7.97 -5.33 5.44
CA GLY A 152 -7.57 -5.87 6.73
C GLY A 152 -6.05 -6.00 6.91
N LYS A 153 -5.25 -5.51 5.96
CA LYS A 153 -3.78 -5.54 6.06
C LYS A 153 -3.29 -4.47 7.04
N GLN A 154 -2.25 -4.82 7.78
CA GLN A 154 -1.55 -3.86 8.62
C GLN A 154 -0.57 -3.04 7.76
N SER A 155 -0.47 -1.73 8.01
CA SER A 155 0.58 -0.89 7.43
C SER A 155 1.97 -1.44 7.78
N GLU A 156 2.85 -1.46 6.80
CA GLU A 156 4.20 -2.00 6.96
C GLU A 156 5.16 -1.01 7.63
N ASN A 157 4.94 0.30 7.42
CA ASN A 157 5.86 1.37 7.80
C ASN A 157 5.25 2.49 8.66
N SER A 158 4.01 2.32 9.14
CA SER A 158 3.31 3.37 9.91
C SER A 158 2.52 2.82 11.08
N TYR A 159 2.46 3.60 12.17
CA TYR A 159 1.70 3.26 13.37
C TYR A 159 1.00 4.49 13.94
N TYR A 160 -0.18 4.30 14.55
CA TYR A 160 -0.77 5.34 15.40
C TYR A 160 -0.02 5.47 16.73
N ILE A 161 0.22 6.69 17.16
CA ILE A 161 0.81 7.05 18.45
C ILE A 161 -0.24 7.79 19.27
N GLY A 162 -0.72 7.13 20.32
CA GLY A 162 -1.89 7.60 21.04
C GLY A 162 -3.12 7.62 20.14
N ASN A 163 -3.84 8.74 20.16
CA ASN A 163 -5.00 8.98 19.30
C ASN A 163 -4.72 10.05 18.23
N ASP A 164 -3.71 10.89 18.43
CA ASP A 164 -3.55 12.17 17.76
C ASP A 164 -2.43 12.19 16.73
N TYR A 165 -1.57 11.16 16.72
CA TYR A 165 -0.35 11.16 15.90
C TYR A 165 -0.19 9.87 15.09
N VAL A 166 0.59 9.99 14.03
CA VAL A 166 1.10 8.88 13.22
C VAL A 166 2.62 8.95 13.19
N ILE A 167 3.31 7.84 13.46
CA ILE A 167 4.73 7.68 13.16
C ILE A 167 4.87 6.90 11.85
N LYS A 168 5.73 7.39 10.97
CA LYS A 168 6.11 6.74 9.72
C LYS A 168 7.62 6.59 9.65
N TYR A 169 8.11 5.53 9.01
CA TYR A 169 9.54 5.33 8.79
C TYR A 169 9.85 4.83 7.38
N SER A 170 11.07 5.12 6.95
CA SER A 170 11.61 4.63 5.66
C SER A 170 13.13 4.52 5.74
N THR A 171 13.73 3.66 4.92
CA THR A 171 15.18 3.66 4.60
C THR A 171 15.53 4.78 3.63
N ASN A 172 14.55 5.28 2.88
CA ASN A 172 14.73 6.32 1.87
C ASN A 172 14.36 7.70 2.44
N LEU A 173 15.37 8.57 2.58
CA LEU A 173 15.18 9.94 3.08
C LEU A 173 14.25 10.77 2.18
N ALA A 174 14.26 10.56 0.85
CA ALA A 174 13.40 11.32 -0.06
C ALA A 174 11.90 11.06 0.20
N VAL A 175 11.52 9.82 0.58
CA VAL A 175 10.15 9.47 1.00
C VAL A 175 9.75 10.26 2.24
N ILE A 176 10.64 10.35 3.22
CA ILE A 176 10.41 11.11 4.46
C ILE A 176 10.30 12.62 4.17
N GLN A 177 11.15 13.15 3.30
CA GLN A 177 11.11 14.56 2.89
C GLN A 177 9.80 14.91 2.19
N ARG A 178 9.29 14.06 1.29
CA ARG A 178 7.96 14.24 0.69
C ARG A 178 6.85 14.23 1.75
N SER A 179 6.89 13.27 2.68
CA SER A 179 5.92 13.24 3.78
C SER A 179 5.98 14.51 4.64
N ILE A 180 7.15 15.12 4.84
CA ILE A 180 7.32 16.39 5.58
C ILE A 180 6.63 17.54 4.82
N LEU A 181 6.74 17.59 3.50
CA LEU A 181 6.16 18.67 2.69
C LEU A 181 4.62 18.69 2.73
N PHE A 182 4.01 17.50 2.79
CA PHE A 182 2.55 17.36 2.63
C PHE A 182 1.79 17.00 3.91
N SER A 183 2.48 16.96 5.07
CA SER A 183 1.88 16.59 6.35
C SER A 183 2.16 17.62 7.44
N GLU A 184 1.29 17.67 8.45
CA GLU A 184 1.53 18.48 9.65
C GLU A 184 2.51 17.75 10.58
N VAL A 185 3.79 18.06 10.45
CA VAL A 185 4.89 17.40 11.16
C VAL A 185 4.98 17.89 12.60
N VAL A 186 5.18 16.94 13.53
CA VAL A 186 5.52 17.21 14.93
C VAL A 186 7.04 17.23 15.06
N LYS A 187 7.59 18.38 15.40
CA LYS A 187 9.03 18.55 15.53
C LYS A 187 9.61 17.77 16.72
N LEU A 188 10.81 17.30 16.54
CA LEU A 188 11.63 16.74 17.62
C LEU A 188 11.95 17.78 18.71
N ASN A 189 12.39 17.34 19.88
CA ASN A 189 12.91 18.21 20.94
C ASN A 189 14.13 19.02 20.49
N SER A 190 14.90 18.52 19.51
CA SER A 190 15.97 19.22 18.80
C SER A 190 15.51 20.26 17.78
N ASN A 191 14.20 20.39 17.56
CA ASN A 191 13.54 21.21 16.55
C ASN A 191 13.67 20.70 15.09
N ASP A 192 14.24 19.51 14.89
CA ASP A 192 14.30 18.85 13.58
C ASP A 192 12.94 18.25 13.17
N ASN A 193 12.74 17.98 11.90
CA ASN A 193 11.50 17.42 11.36
C ASN A 193 11.49 15.89 11.40
N TYR A 194 12.63 15.23 11.41
CA TYR A 194 12.76 13.78 11.41
C TYR A 194 13.90 13.30 12.29
N LEU A 195 13.81 12.06 12.76
CA LEU A 195 14.86 11.36 13.51
C LEU A 195 15.52 10.34 12.58
N GLN A 196 16.87 10.36 12.52
CA GLN A 196 17.62 9.24 11.99
C GLN A 196 18.03 8.32 13.14
N CYS A 197 17.70 7.04 13.03
CA CYS A 197 18.08 6.01 13.98
C CYS A 197 18.46 4.74 13.23
N ASP A 198 19.72 4.33 13.33
CA ASP A 198 20.34 3.33 12.46
C ASP A 198 20.23 3.78 10.98
N GLU A 199 19.79 2.89 10.10
CA GLU A 199 19.57 3.17 8.66
C GLU A 199 18.13 3.65 8.35
N LEU A 200 17.36 4.01 9.38
CA LEU A 200 15.97 4.41 9.25
C LEU A 200 15.77 5.88 9.61
N TYR A 201 14.88 6.50 8.86
CA TYR A 201 14.38 7.84 9.11
C TYR A 201 12.94 7.74 9.62
N PHE A 202 12.63 8.49 10.69
CA PHE A 202 11.32 8.48 11.34
C PHE A 202 10.75 9.89 11.38
N ILE A 203 9.48 10.03 11.07
CA ILE A 203 8.71 11.25 11.30
C ILE A 203 7.49 10.96 12.15
N VAL A 204 7.05 11.96 12.90
CA VAL A 204 5.74 11.97 13.55
C VAL A 204 4.91 13.09 12.94
N THR A 205 3.69 12.78 12.54
CA THR A 205 2.74 13.73 11.97
C THR A 205 1.45 13.75 12.79
N LYS A 206 0.70 14.83 12.71
CA LYS A 206 -0.66 14.85 13.24
C LYS A 206 -1.56 13.91 12.45
N ARG A 207 -2.43 13.23 13.16
CA ARG A 207 -3.41 12.33 12.58
C ARG A 207 -4.57 13.10 11.97
N ILE A 208 -4.94 12.76 10.74
CA ILE A 208 -6.24 13.16 10.17
C ILE A 208 -7.31 12.22 10.76
N TYR A 209 -8.30 12.79 11.44
CA TYR A 209 -9.38 12.01 12.04
C TYR A 209 -10.44 11.62 11.03
N GLY A 210 -10.89 10.39 11.13
CA GLY A 210 -11.85 9.76 10.22
C GLY A 210 -11.48 8.31 9.95
N ASN A 211 -12.15 7.73 8.97
CA ASN A 211 -11.95 6.37 8.50
C ASN A 211 -11.52 6.39 7.03
N GLN A 212 -10.81 5.35 6.61
CA GLN A 212 -10.54 5.15 5.19
C GLN A 212 -11.85 4.93 4.45
N LEU A 213 -11.93 5.43 3.23
CA LEU A 213 -13.11 5.24 2.38
C LEU A 213 -13.23 3.75 1.99
N LYS A 214 -14.42 3.20 2.11
CA LYS A 214 -14.69 1.81 1.71
C LYS A 214 -15.29 1.75 0.33
N CYS A 215 -14.76 0.90 -0.54
CA CYS A 215 -15.29 0.71 -1.87
C CYS A 215 -16.76 0.32 -1.88
N VAL A 216 -17.20 -0.48 -0.91
CA VAL A 216 -18.61 -0.87 -0.81
C VAL A 216 -19.56 0.33 -0.59
N ASP A 217 -19.07 1.41 0.03
CA ASP A 217 -19.89 2.61 0.26
C ASP A 217 -19.97 3.47 -1.01
N ILE A 218 -18.91 3.51 -1.83
CA ILE A 218 -18.92 4.14 -3.15
C ILE A 218 -19.88 3.40 -4.09
N LEU A 219 -19.89 2.07 -4.06
CA LEU A 219 -20.82 1.26 -4.88
C LEU A 219 -22.29 1.43 -4.50
N LYS A 220 -22.56 1.73 -3.22
CA LYS A 220 -23.92 2.00 -2.75
C LYS A 220 -24.39 3.43 -3.07
N ASP A 221 -23.48 4.36 -3.09
CA ASP A 221 -23.73 5.79 -3.31
C ASP A 221 -22.62 6.38 -4.19
N THR A 222 -22.80 6.26 -5.52
CA THR A 222 -21.83 6.73 -6.52
C THR A 222 -21.63 8.26 -6.46
N SER A 223 -22.53 9.00 -5.79
CA SER A 223 -22.37 10.46 -5.62
C SER A 223 -21.17 10.84 -4.76
N ILE A 224 -20.66 9.94 -3.92
CA ILE A 224 -19.41 10.13 -3.17
C ILE A 224 -18.24 10.42 -4.14
N ALA A 225 -18.27 9.85 -5.34
CA ALA A 225 -17.26 10.06 -6.36
C ALA A 225 -17.19 11.53 -6.85
N ILE A 226 -18.28 12.29 -6.78
CA ILE A 226 -18.28 13.75 -7.06
C ILE A 226 -17.41 14.47 -6.02
N THR A 227 -17.62 14.17 -4.74
CA THR A 227 -16.80 14.73 -3.64
C THR A 227 -15.31 14.37 -3.80
N ILE A 228 -15.01 13.14 -4.25
CA ILE A 228 -13.63 12.72 -4.54
C ILE A 228 -13.04 13.60 -5.63
N GLY A 229 -13.71 13.76 -6.76
CA GLY A 229 -13.25 14.57 -7.88
C GLY A 229 -13.01 16.04 -7.51
N GLU A 230 -13.92 16.66 -6.74
CA GLU A 230 -13.74 18.00 -6.20
C GLU A 230 -12.47 18.13 -5.35
N ASN A 231 -12.20 17.15 -4.50
CA ASN A 231 -11.05 17.20 -3.61
C ASN A 231 -9.73 16.88 -4.33
N ILE A 232 -9.73 16.07 -5.38
CA ILE A 232 -8.58 15.92 -6.29
C ILE A 232 -8.27 17.26 -6.96
N ALA A 233 -9.27 17.98 -7.48
CA ALA A 233 -9.08 19.29 -8.09
C ALA A 233 -8.52 20.33 -7.09
N LYS A 234 -9.05 20.35 -5.84
CA LYS A 234 -8.51 21.20 -4.76
C LYS A 234 -7.06 20.84 -4.40
N LEU A 235 -6.73 19.55 -4.36
CA LEU A 235 -5.36 19.08 -4.13
C LEU A 235 -4.45 19.58 -5.26
N HIS A 236 -4.81 19.36 -6.51
CA HIS A 236 -4.05 19.80 -7.67
C HIS A 236 -3.79 21.31 -7.67
N ASN A 237 -4.78 22.12 -7.28
CA ASN A 237 -4.58 23.56 -7.14
C ASN A 237 -3.59 23.93 -6.02
N LYS A 238 -3.54 23.16 -4.93
CA LYS A 238 -2.53 23.36 -3.89
C LYS A 238 -1.15 22.89 -4.34
N LEU A 239 -1.06 21.76 -5.04
CA LEU A 239 0.22 21.23 -5.52
C LEU A 239 0.93 22.15 -6.51
N LYS A 240 0.21 23.00 -7.27
CA LYS A 240 0.80 24.00 -8.15
C LYS A 240 1.70 25.04 -7.45
N PHE A 241 1.56 25.23 -6.15
CA PHE A 241 2.41 26.14 -5.38
C PHE A 241 3.76 25.56 -4.97
N TYR A 242 3.99 24.24 -5.17
CA TYR A 242 5.27 23.61 -4.91
C TYR A 242 6.16 23.65 -6.14
N GLY A 243 7.47 23.88 -5.93
CA GLY A 243 8.45 23.77 -7.02
C GLY A 243 8.48 22.34 -7.56
N ILE A 244 8.55 22.21 -8.89
CA ILE A 244 8.54 20.91 -9.56
C ILE A 244 9.95 20.32 -9.76
N ASP A 245 10.99 21.13 -9.58
CA ASP A 245 12.40 20.76 -9.88
C ASP A 245 12.95 19.68 -8.95
N ASP A 246 12.40 19.58 -7.74
CA ASP A 246 12.79 18.60 -6.73
C ASP A 246 12.05 17.25 -6.86
N PHE A 247 11.15 17.12 -7.84
CA PHE A 247 10.34 15.93 -8.04
C PHE A 247 10.69 15.21 -9.35
N GLU A 248 10.46 13.89 -9.34
CA GLU A 248 10.62 13.07 -10.52
C GLU A 248 9.69 13.57 -11.64
N GLN A 249 10.27 13.76 -12.83
CA GLN A 249 9.54 14.10 -14.04
C GLN A 249 9.21 12.81 -14.79
N ALA A 250 7.99 12.32 -14.63
CA ALA A 250 7.55 11.07 -15.22
C ALA A 250 6.80 11.30 -16.54
N ASN A 251 7.00 10.39 -17.49
CA ASN A 251 6.22 10.32 -18.72
C ASN A 251 5.59 8.92 -18.83
N ILE A 252 4.29 8.84 -18.53
CA ILE A 252 3.58 7.56 -18.51
C ILE A 252 3.55 6.88 -19.88
N TYR A 253 3.59 7.65 -20.99
CA TYR A 253 3.63 7.07 -22.34
C TYR A 253 4.95 6.35 -22.57
N ASP A 254 6.08 7.00 -22.30
CA ASP A 254 7.41 6.42 -22.51
C ASP A 254 7.61 5.19 -21.61
N GLU A 255 7.15 5.24 -20.36
CA GLU A 255 7.18 4.10 -19.43
C GLU A 255 6.38 2.91 -19.98
N CYS A 256 5.19 3.16 -20.50
CA CYS A 256 4.33 2.11 -21.04
C CYS A 256 4.89 1.54 -22.36
N ILE A 257 5.35 2.38 -23.29
CA ILE A 257 5.91 1.93 -24.57
C ILE A 257 7.12 1.03 -24.36
N LYS A 258 7.97 1.35 -23.39
CA LYS A 258 9.15 0.56 -23.03
C LYS A 258 8.77 -0.87 -22.59
N ASN A 259 7.62 -1.03 -21.92
CA ASN A 259 7.17 -2.31 -21.36
C ASN A 259 6.06 -2.97 -22.20
N LEU A 260 5.57 -2.32 -23.26
CA LEU A 260 4.36 -2.75 -23.98
C LEU A 260 4.48 -4.14 -24.61
N ASN A 261 5.66 -4.51 -25.11
CA ASN A 261 5.87 -5.84 -25.72
C ASN A 261 5.77 -6.95 -24.66
N ASP A 262 6.38 -6.76 -23.49
CA ASP A 262 6.33 -7.74 -22.41
C ASP A 262 4.88 -7.88 -21.91
N ILE A 263 4.17 -6.77 -21.74
CA ILE A 263 2.76 -6.76 -21.32
C ILE A 263 1.85 -7.39 -22.37
N LYS A 264 2.15 -7.18 -23.67
CA LYS A 264 1.42 -7.82 -24.75
C LYS A 264 1.48 -9.35 -24.63
N GLU A 265 2.64 -9.91 -24.34
CA GLU A 265 2.83 -11.36 -24.15
C GLU A 265 2.15 -11.83 -22.87
N ILE A 266 2.41 -11.16 -21.72
CA ILE A 266 1.87 -11.52 -20.40
C ILE A 266 0.33 -11.47 -20.39
N ALA A 267 -0.25 -10.41 -20.95
CA ALA A 267 -1.70 -10.20 -20.98
C ALA A 267 -2.37 -10.74 -22.26
N ASN A 268 -1.61 -11.31 -23.21
CA ASN A 268 -2.09 -11.78 -24.52
C ASN A 268 -2.94 -10.72 -25.25
N LEU A 269 -2.35 -9.51 -25.44
CA LEU A 269 -3.02 -8.41 -26.12
C LEU A 269 -2.89 -8.51 -27.64
N SER A 270 -3.88 -8.02 -28.39
CA SER A 270 -3.84 -7.99 -29.84
C SER A 270 -2.85 -6.96 -30.38
N ASN A 271 -2.30 -7.21 -31.58
CA ASN A 271 -1.49 -6.22 -32.30
C ASN A 271 -2.27 -4.94 -32.57
N GLU A 272 -3.55 -5.07 -32.93
CA GLU A 272 -4.43 -3.95 -33.21
C GLU A 272 -4.57 -3.01 -31.99
N PHE A 273 -4.77 -3.56 -30.80
CA PHE A 273 -4.81 -2.77 -29.58
C PHE A 273 -3.49 -2.04 -29.34
N CYS A 274 -2.35 -2.76 -29.44
CA CYS A 274 -1.05 -2.17 -29.18
C CYS A 274 -0.73 -1.00 -30.15
N GLU A 275 -1.05 -1.16 -31.43
CA GLU A 275 -0.85 -0.10 -32.44
C GLU A 275 -1.82 1.08 -32.21
N LYS A 276 -3.11 0.81 -31.91
CA LYS A 276 -4.08 1.84 -31.57
C LYS A 276 -3.65 2.64 -30.34
N TYR A 277 -3.20 1.94 -29.28
CA TYR A 277 -2.70 2.57 -28.05
C TYR A 277 -1.48 3.45 -28.34
N LYS A 278 -0.47 2.89 -29.01
CA LYS A 278 0.79 3.58 -29.32
C LYS A 278 0.56 4.84 -30.15
N ASN A 279 -0.19 4.74 -31.23
CA ASN A 279 -0.42 5.90 -32.12
C ASN A 279 -1.39 6.90 -31.48
N GLY A 280 -2.53 6.44 -30.98
CA GLY A 280 -3.56 7.34 -30.41
C GLY A 280 -3.10 8.06 -29.15
N PHE A 281 -2.35 7.40 -28.27
CA PHE A 281 -1.82 8.07 -27.08
C PHE A 281 -0.60 8.92 -27.44
N GLY A 282 0.27 8.47 -28.37
CA GLY A 282 1.40 9.25 -28.85
C GLY A 282 1.01 10.62 -29.43
N ASP A 283 -0.14 10.69 -30.12
CA ASP A 283 -0.65 11.95 -30.70
C ASP A 283 -1.21 12.92 -29.63
N LEU A 284 -1.55 12.41 -28.45
CA LEU A 284 -2.18 13.18 -27.35
C LEU A 284 -1.20 13.57 -26.25
N ILE A 285 -0.26 12.70 -25.87
CA ILE A 285 0.55 12.87 -24.65
C ILE A 285 1.27 14.23 -24.57
N GLY A 286 1.83 14.71 -25.68
CA GLY A 286 2.51 16.00 -25.74
C GLY A 286 1.60 17.24 -25.60
N LYS A 287 0.28 17.05 -25.61
CA LYS A 287 -0.72 18.13 -25.47
C LYS A 287 -1.34 18.16 -24.08
N LEU A 288 -1.07 17.15 -23.25
CA LEU A 288 -1.67 17.03 -21.92
C LEU A 288 -0.97 17.93 -20.91
N PRO A 289 -1.72 18.67 -20.07
CA PRO A 289 -1.16 19.43 -18.98
C PRO A 289 -0.46 18.51 -17.97
N THR A 290 0.75 18.90 -17.55
CA THR A 290 1.52 18.23 -16.51
C THR A 290 1.63 19.10 -15.28
N GLN A 291 1.62 18.48 -14.12
CA GLN A 291 1.85 19.13 -12.82
C GLN A 291 2.28 18.12 -11.78
N LEU A 292 2.59 18.59 -10.59
CA LEU A 292 2.76 17.71 -9.43
C LEU A 292 1.42 17.04 -9.11
N ILE A 293 1.42 15.71 -8.99
CA ILE A 293 0.27 14.85 -8.69
C ILE A 293 0.54 13.97 -7.48
N HIS A 294 -0.51 13.44 -6.86
CA HIS A 294 -0.38 12.50 -5.73
C HIS A 294 0.10 11.12 -6.17
N ARG A 295 -0.34 10.67 -7.35
CA ARG A 295 -0.06 9.39 -8.00
C ARG A 295 -0.66 8.15 -7.35
N ASP A 296 -1.04 8.18 -6.07
CA ASP A 296 -1.58 7.02 -5.33
C ASP A 296 -2.91 7.34 -4.63
N ILE A 297 -3.87 7.92 -5.35
CA ILE A 297 -5.20 8.21 -4.82
C ILE A 297 -6.05 6.93 -4.82
N THR A 298 -5.85 6.11 -3.79
CA THR A 298 -6.65 4.91 -3.52
C THR A 298 -7.73 5.21 -2.47
N PRO A 299 -8.81 4.40 -2.36
CA PRO A 299 -9.78 4.54 -1.27
C PRO A 299 -9.15 4.53 0.12
N SER A 300 -8.09 3.75 0.33
CA SER A 300 -7.36 3.69 1.60
C SER A 300 -6.53 4.94 1.92
N ASN A 301 -6.20 5.74 0.91
CA ASN A 301 -5.45 6.99 1.07
C ASN A 301 -6.36 8.23 1.17
N MET A 302 -7.69 8.01 1.24
CA MET A 302 -8.70 9.04 1.45
C MET A 302 -9.36 8.87 2.82
N ILE A 303 -9.33 9.91 3.65
CA ILE A 303 -9.92 9.91 4.99
C ILE A 303 -11.24 10.67 4.96
N PHE A 304 -12.30 10.01 5.44
CA PHE A 304 -13.65 10.57 5.56
C PHE A 304 -14.17 10.49 6.98
N ASP A 305 -15.00 11.45 7.37
CA ASP A 305 -15.81 11.44 8.58
C ASP A 305 -17.30 11.49 8.16
N GLY A 306 -17.94 10.32 8.14
CA GLY A 306 -19.21 10.16 7.44
C GLY A 306 -19.06 10.41 5.94
N LYS A 307 -19.75 11.44 5.42
CA LYS A 307 -19.64 11.87 4.01
C LYS A 307 -18.66 13.03 3.80
N GLU A 308 -18.11 13.59 4.88
CA GLU A 308 -17.20 14.73 4.83
C GLU A 308 -15.76 14.25 4.54
N PHE A 309 -15.18 14.72 3.46
CA PHE A 309 -13.78 14.47 3.16
C PHE A 309 -12.86 15.25 4.10
N ARG A 310 -11.92 14.57 4.75
CA ARG A 310 -10.97 15.12 5.72
C ARG A 310 -9.59 15.35 5.16
N GLY A 311 -9.13 14.52 4.22
CA GLY A 311 -7.81 14.69 3.61
C GLY A 311 -7.30 13.47 2.87
N PHE A 312 -6.25 13.71 2.09
CA PHE A 312 -5.42 12.66 1.51
C PHE A 312 -4.26 12.34 2.45
N VAL A 313 -3.80 11.09 2.41
CA VAL A 313 -2.60 10.60 3.12
C VAL A 313 -1.71 9.82 2.16
N ASP A 314 -0.46 9.63 2.54
CA ASP A 314 0.53 8.82 1.81
C ASP A 314 0.99 9.41 0.46
N PHE A 315 1.71 10.53 0.54
CA PHE A 315 2.29 11.25 -0.60
C PHE A 315 3.65 10.69 -1.07
N ASP A 316 3.95 9.43 -0.79
CA ASP A 316 5.27 8.82 -1.06
C ASP A 316 5.62 8.76 -2.54
N LEU A 317 4.61 8.60 -3.40
CA LEU A 317 4.75 8.46 -4.84
C LEU A 317 4.55 9.76 -5.61
N THR A 318 4.39 10.90 -4.92
CA THR A 318 4.19 12.21 -5.55
C THR A 318 5.28 12.51 -6.58
N GLU A 319 4.86 12.84 -7.79
CA GLU A 319 5.73 13.12 -8.95
C GLU A 319 5.09 14.16 -9.88
N VAL A 320 5.84 14.66 -10.87
CA VAL A 320 5.30 15.46 -11.97
C VAL A 320 4.84 14.53 -13.09
N ASN A 321 3.55 14.58 -13.42
CA ASN A 321 2.96 13.76 -14.49
C ASN A 321 1.71 14.48 -15.06
N VAL A 322 1.04 13.85 -16.04
CA VAL A 322 -0.22 14.37 -16.60
C VAL A 322 -1.27 14.47 -15.49
N GLN A 323 -1.94 15.64 -15.38
CA GLN A 323 -2.83 15.92 -14.24
C GLN A 323 -4.02 14.94 -14.16
N ILE A 324 -4.51 14.44 -15.31
CA ILE A 324 -5.63 13.47 -15.32
C ILE A 324 -5.27 12.09 -14.78
N PHE A 325 -3.98 11.82 -14.51
CA PHE A 325 -3.54 10.55 -13.93
C PHE A 325 -4.27 10.25 -12.62
N ASP A 326 -4.32 11.19 -11.69
CA ASP A 326 -4.94 10.96 -10.37
C ASP A 326 -6.44 10.64 -10.47
N ILE A 327 -7.16 11.25 -11.40
CA ILE A 327 -8.58 10.96 -11.68
C ILE A 327 -8.74 9.51 -12.17
N CYS A 328 -7.92 9.14 -13.16
CA CYS A 328 -7.94 7.81 -13.76
C CYS A 328 -7.50 6.75 -12.75
N TYR A 329 -6.40 7.02 -12.01
CA TYR A 329 -5.88 6.10 -11.00
C TYR A 329 -6.88 5.87 -9.86
N CYS A 330 -7.55 6.91 -9.38
CA CYS A 330 -8.60 6.76 -8.37
C CYS A 330 -9.71 5.83 -8.85
N SER A 331 -10.18 5.99 -10.10
CA SER A 331 -11.23 5.14 -10.66
C SER A 331 -10.78 3.68 -10.85
N THR A 332 -9.54 3.44 -11.30
CA THR A 332 -9.00 2.08 -11.46
C THR A 332 -8.67 1.42 -10.14
N ALA A 333 -8.25 2.18 -9.12
CA ALA A 333 -8.06 1.68 -7.75
C ALA A 333 -9.39 1.18 -7.14
N ILE A 334 -10.48 1.94 -7.32
CA ILE A 334 -11.83 1.51 -6.91
C ILE A 334 -12.23 0.24 -7.69
N LEU A 335 -11.98 0.20 -9.00
CA LEU A 335 -12.24 -0.99 -9.83
C LEU A 335 -11.48 -2.21 -9.30
N SER A 336 -10.19 -2.06 -9.02
CA SER A 336 -9.32 -3.16 -8.54
C SER A 336 -9.83 -3.79 -7.24
N GLU A 337 -10.26 -2.97 -6.29
CA GLU A 337 -10.81 -3.46 -5.01
C GLU A 337 -12.13 -4.20 -5.16
N CYS A 338 -12.92 -3.86 -6.18
CA CYS A 338 -14.26 -4.41 -6.42
C CYS A 338 -14.33 -5.43 -7.56
N PHE A 339 -13.25 -5.62 -8.32
CA PHE A 339 -13.24 -6.40 -9.57
C PHE A 339 -13.65 -7.86 -9.39
N ASN A 340 -13.16 -8.49 -8.34
CA ASN A 340 -13.50 -9.89 -8.02
C ASN A 340 -14.97 -10.09 -7.59
N ASN A 341 -15.68 -9.02 -7.24
CA ASN A 341 -17.10 -9.00 -6.91
C ASN A 341 -17.98 -8.81 -8.15
N GLN A 342 -17.41 -8.92 -9.36
CA GLN A 342 -18.10 -8.78 -10.64
C GLN A 342 -18.82 -7.43 -10.77
N ILE A 343 -18.10 -6.34 -10.50
CA ILE A 343 -18.61 -4.98 -10.68
C ILE A 343 -19.16 -4.80 -12.11
N ASP A 344 -20.36 -4.23 -12.23
CA ASP A 344 -20.92 -3.86 -13.53
C ASP A 344 -20.13 -2.69 -14.13
N PHE A 345 -19.84 -2.78 -15.44
CA PHE A 345 -19.12 -1.73 -16.16
C PHE A 345 -19.85 -0.39 -16.09
N MET A 346 -21.17 -0.40 -16.14
CA MET A 346 -21.96 0.83 -16.09
C MET A 346 -21.85 1.53 -14.74
N ILE A 347 -21.80 0.78 -13.64
CA ILE A 347 -21.59 1.32 -12.29
C ILE A 347 -20.18 1.93 -12.19
N TRP A 348 -19.15 1.22 -12.64
CA TRP A 348 -17.80 1.76 -12.65
C TRP A 348 -17.66 3.01 -13.54
N LYS A 349 -18.27 2.98 -14.73
CA LYS A 349 -18.29 4.12 -15.64
C LYS A 349 -19.01 5.33 -15.03
N GLU A 350 -20.07 5.10 -14.27
CA GLU A 350 -20.76 6.16 -13.52
C GLU A 350 -19.84 6.74 -12.44
N ILE A 351 -19.09 5.91 -11.70
CA ILE A 351 -18.11 6.37 -10.71
C ILE A 351 -17.03 7.25 -11.39
N LEU A 352 -16.42 6.80 -12.50
CA LEU A 352 -15.46 7.58 -13.26
C LEU A 352 -16.06 8.93 -13.72
N ASN A 353 -17.27 8.90 -14.28
CA ASN A 353 -17.95 10.13 -14.73
C ASN A 353 -18.22 11.08 -13.55
N ASN A 354 -18.62 10.56 -12.40
CA ASN A 354 -18.84 11.38 -11.20
C ASN A 354 -17.56 12.00 -10.66
N ILE A 355 -16.42 11.28 -10.71
CA ILE A 355 -15.10 11.87 -10.38
C ILE A 355 -14.79 13.02 -11.35
N ILE A 356 -15.01 12.83 -12.66
CA ILE A 356 -14.79 13.86 -13.68
C ILE A 356 -15.71 15.06 -13.46
N VAL A 357 -17.00 14.84 -13.16
CA VAL A 357 -17.96 15.90 -12.85
C VAL A 357 -17.50 16.73 -11.65
N GLY A 358 -17.11 16.05 -10.57
CA GLY A 358 -16.59 16.73 -9.37
C GLY A 358 -15.31 17.52 -9.68
N TYR A 359 -14.37 16.93 -10.41
CA TYR A 359 -13.14 17.61 -10.81
C TYR A 359 -13.42 18.85 -11.68
N ASN A 360 -14.27 18.71 -12.68
CA ASN A 360 -14.67 19.79 -13.61
C ASN A 360 -15.42 20.93 -12.94
N SER A 361 -16.00 20.71 -11.77
CA SER A 361 -16.65 21.79 -10.99
C SER A 361 -15.65 22.84 -10.48
N ILE A 362 -14.35 22.47 -10.43
CA ILE A 362 -13.27 23.32 -9.92
C ILE A 362 -12.19 23.58 -10.98
N ASN A 363 -11.72 22.50 -11.65
CA ASN A 363 -10.70 22.54 -12.69
C ASN A 363 -11.26 21.88 -13.96
N ARG A 364 -11.59 22.68 -14.98
CA ARG A 364 -12.15 22.15 -16.22
C ARG A 364 -11.09 21.43 -17.05
N LEU A 365 -11.36 20.16 -17.38
CA LEU A 365 -10.56 19.38 -18.33
C LEU A 365 -10.78 19.91 -19.74
N ASN A 366 -9.71 19.93 -20.54
CA ASN A 366 -9.79 20.25 -21.97
C ASN A 366 -10.19 19.03 -22.82
N GLU A 367 -10.37 19.20 -24.13
CA GLU A 367 -10.80 18.14 -25.03
C GLU A 367 -9.75 17.04 -25.19
N GLU A 368 -8.46 17.40 -25.18
CA GLU A 368 -7.36 16.47 -25.27
C GLU A 368 -7.25 15.59 -24.02
N GLU A 369 -7.46 16.17 -22.85
CA GLU A 369 -7.49 15.43 -21.59
C GLU A 369 -8.65 14.42 -21.57
N ILE A 370 -9.86 14.83 -21.99
CA ILE A 370 -11.01 13.94 -22.06
C ILE A 370 -10.76 12.80 -23.06
N ALA A 371 -10.20 13.11 -24.23
CA ALA A 371 -9.86 12.12 -25.25
C ALA A 371 -8.76 11.13 -24.77
N ALA A 372 -7.87 11.58 -23.87
CA ALA A 372 -6.77 10.77 -23.35
C ALA A 372 -7.17 9.84 -22.19
N ILE A 373 -8.32 10.03 -21.54
CA ILE A 373 -8.77 9.23 -20.39
C ILE A 373 -8.63 7.72 -20.63
N PRO A 374 -9.11 7.13 -21.75
CA PRO A 374 -8.97 5.69 -21.98
C PRO A 374 -7.50 5.25 -22.03
N TYR A 375 -6.65 6.05 -22.66
CA TYR A 375 -5.22 5.73 -22.78
C TYR A 375 -4.49 5.82 -21.45
N VAL A 376 -4.82 6.81 -20.62
CA VAL A 376 -4.24 6.93 -19.27
C VAL A 376 -4.70 5.77 -18.38
N ILE A 377 -5.95 5.33 -18.48
CA ILE A 377 -6.47 4.14 -17.78
C ILE A 377 -5.71 2.88 -18.22
N TYR A 378 -5.51 2.66 -19.51
CA TYR A 378 -4.70 1.53 -20.00
C TYR A 378 -3.25 1.62 -19.53
N SER A 379 -2.67 2.82 -19.52
CA SER A 379 -1.31 3.07 -19.03
C SER A 379 -1.16 2.68 -17.56
N ILE A 380 -2.12 3.05 -16.71
CA ILE A 380 -2.13 2.69 -15.29
C ILE A 380 -2.11 1.18 -15.12
N GLU A 381 -2.94 0.44 -15.86
CA GLU A 381 -2.95 -1.03 -15.79
C GLU A 381 -1.62 -1.62 -16.28
N ILE A 382 -1.04 -1.11 -17.38
CA ILE A 382 0.27 -1.53 -17.89
C ILE A 382 1.36 -1.31 -16.84
N ILE A 383 1.40 -0.15 -16.19
CA ILE A 383 2.35 0.17 -15.13
C ILE A 383 2.16 -0.77 -13.93
N CYS A 384 0.91 -0.95 -13.48
CA CYS A 384 0.57 -1.84 -12.37
C CYS A 384 0.99 -3.29 -12.66
N ILE A 385 0.68 -3.82 -13.85
CA ILE A 385 1.06 -5.18 -14.26
C ILE A 385 2.60 -5.28 -14.30
N THR A 386 3.28 -4.31 -14.91
CA THR A 386 4.75 -4.28 -14.98
C THR A 386 5.39 -4.30 -13.59
N TYR A 387 4.83 -3.55 -12.65
CA TYR A 387 5.32 -3.52 -11.27
C TYR A 387 5.00 -4.81 -10.52
N PHE A 388 3.74 -5.26 -10.56
CA PHE A 388 3.31 -6.42 -9.78
C PHE A 388 3.91 -7.75 -10.26
N CYS A 389 4.20 -7.88 -11.55
CA CYS A 389 4.87 -9.08 -12.08
C CYS A 389 6.34 -9.22 -11.63
N LYS A 390 6.96 -8.16 -11.11
CA LYS A 390 8.34 -8.21 -10.61
C LYS A 390 8.48 -8.90 -9.25
N TYR A 391 7.39 -8.97 -8.47
CA TYR A 391 7.44 -9.38 -7.07
C TYR A 391 6.43 -10.48 -6.77
N ASP A 392 6.90 -11.59 -6.21
CA ASP A 392 6.07 -12.76 -5.85
C ASP A 392 4.88 -12.39 -4.94
N LYS A 393 5.09 -11.41 -4.05
CA LYS A 393 4.06 -10.95 -3.11
C LYS A 393 2.81 -10.35 -3.77
N TYR A 394 2.94 -9.92 -5.02
CA TYR A 394 1.86 -9.28 -5.80
C TYR A 394 1.23 -10.18 -6.86
N GLU A 395 1.51 -11.50 -6.87
CA GLU A 395 0.98 -12.43 -7.88
C GLU A 395 -0.54 -12.29 -8.09
N VAL A 396 -1.30 -12.16 -7.00
CA VAL A 396 -2.77 -12.01 -7.06
C VAL A 396 -3.15 -10.67 -7.70
N LEU A 397 -2.47 -9.59 -7.33
CA LEU A 397 -2.70 -8.26 -7.91
C LEU A 397 -2.32 -8.22 -9.40
N ALA A 398 -1.21 -8.85 -9.79
CA ALA A 398 -0.80 -8.96 -11.19
C ALA A 398 -1.91 -9.65 -12.02
N LYS A 399 -2.44 -10.78 -11.56
CA LYS A 399 -3.55 -11.49 -12.22
C LYS A 399 -4.81 -10.64 -12.30
N THR A 400 -5.15 -9.93 -11.23
CA THR A 400 -6.32 -9.03 -11.19
C THR A 400 -6.17 -7.92 -12.23
N ASN A 401 -5.03 -7.22 -12.27
CA ASN A 401 -4.80 -6.11 -13.21
C ASN A 401 -4.73 -6.59 -14.68
N ILE A 402 -4.17 -7.78 -14.94
CA ILE A 402 -4.23 -8.40 -16.29
C ILE A 402 -5.69 -8.59 -16.73
N ASN A 403 -6.55 -9.10 -15.85
CA ASN A 403 -7.95 -9.31 -16.16
C ASN A 403 -8.72 -7.98 -16.30
N MET A 404 -8.38 -6.99 -15.47
CA MET A 404 -8.92 -5.63 -15.56
C MET A 404 -8.56 -4.97 -16.89
N LEU A 405 -7.30 -5.03 -17.32
CA LEU A 405 -6.87 -4.48 -18.61
C LEU A 405 -7.67 -5.09 -19.76
N LYS A 406 -7.81 -6.41 -19.81
CA LYS A 406 -8.63 -7.11 -20.83
C LYS A 406 -10.10 -6.68 -20.79
N TRP A 407 -10.64 -6.55 -19.59
CA TRP A 407 -12.03 -6.13 -19.39
C TRP A 407 -12.25 -4.68 -19.83
N LEU A 408 -11.33 -3.77 -19.49
CA LEU A 408 -11.36 -2.37 -19.93
C LEU A 408 -11.26 -2.24 -21.45
N ILE A 409 -10.31 -2.95 -22.09
CA ILE A 409 -10.16 -2.94 -23.55
C ILE A 409 -11.44 -3.40 -24.26
N LYS A 410 -12.16 -4.37 -23.68
CA LYS A 410 -13.39 -4.89 -24.26
C LYS A 410 -14.57 -3.92 -24.14
N ASN A 411 -14.62 -3.09 -23.11
CA ASN A 411 -15.80 -2.31 -22.74
C ASN A 411 -15.64 -0.79 -23.00
N MET A 412 -14.42 -0.28 -23.16
CA MET A 412 -14.11 1.12 -23.51
C MET A 412 -13.84 1.27 -25.00
#